data_6ff654126682a035d65f761bd191bd40
#
_entry.id   6ff654126682a035d65f761bd191bd40
#
_cell.length_a   1.000
_cell.length_b   1.000
_cell.length_c   1.000
_cell.angle_alpha   90.00
_cell.angle_beta   90.00
_cell.angle_gamma   90.00
#
_symmetry.space_group_name_H-M   'P 1'
#
loop_
_entity.id
_entity.type
_entity.pdbx_description
1 polymer ?
#
loop_
_entity_poly.entity_id
_entity_poly.type
_entity_poly.pdbx_seq_one_letter_code
_entity_poly.pdbx_strand_id
1 'polypeptide(L)'
;MQPAHRYFLSLACCLVLSAFSKMQKPGEYKLVWSDEFNYTGLPDSTKWTYDLGGDGWGNNEMEYYTANRKENARVEHGNLVVDARKEDMGGKQYTSARLLTKGKADWTYGRIEVRARLPRGKGTWPAIWMLGSKTPMQWPDDGEIDIMEHVGFDPGMIHASIHCKAYNHIIGTQKTAVITVADCMDSYHVYGMQWDAEHIEISVDGKKYFSFSNEHKDYASWPFSQPMHLLLNVAVGGNWGGQKGVDQSVFPQQMLVDYVRVYQRR
;
A
#
# COMPACT_ATOMS: atom_id res chain seq x y z
N MET A 1 -86.87 30.59 1.08
CA MET A 1 -86.01 29.39 1.22
C MET A 1 -84.80 29.60 0.34
N GLN A 2 -83.62 29.94 0.89
CA GLN A 2 -82.38 30.07 0.17
C GLN A 2 -81.51 28.86 0.48
N PRO A 3 -80.79 28.27 -0.49
CA PRO A 3 -79.86 27.18 -0.22
C PRO A 3 -78.50 27.69 0.22
N ALA A 4 -77.94 27.04 1.23
CA ALA A 4 -76.64 27.31 1.82
C ALA A 4 -75.49 26.82 0.89
N HIS A 5 -74.58 27.68 0.57
CA HIS A 5 -73.32 27.35 -0.13
C HIS A 5 -72.29 26.84 0.88
N ARG A 6 -71.86 25.58 0.73
CA ARG A 6 -70.72 24.99 1.47
C ARG A 6 -69.43 25.28 0.70
N TYR A 7 -68.56 26.06 1.30
CA TYR A 7 -67.19 26.21 0.81
C TYR A 7 -66.32 25.07 1.32
N PHE A 8 -65.78 24.25 0.39
CA PHE A 8 -64.72 23.30 0.72
C PHE A 8 -63.40 24.02 0.71
N LEU A 9 -62.73 24.12 1.84
CA LEU A 9 -61.33 24.57 1.98
C LEU A 9 -60.43 23.37 1.69
N SER A 10 -59.77 23.38 0.56
CA SER A 10 -58.73 22.42 0.24
C SER A 10 -57.44 22.84 0.90
N LEU A 11 -57.02 22.10 1.91
CA LEU A 11 -55.75 22.29 2.62
C LEU A 11 -54.63 21.56 1.84
N ALA A 12 -53.88 22.31 1.02
CA ALA A 12 -52.69 21.78 0.34
C ALA A 12 -51.55 21.68 1.36
N CYS A 13 -51.25 20.45 1.79
CA CYS A 13 -50.12 20.14 2.66
C CYS A 13 -48.82 20.12 1.81
N CYS A 14 -48.08 21.23 1.80
CA CYS A 14 -46.74 21.26 1.18
C CYS A 14 -45.75 20.51 2.12
N LEU A 15 -45.45 19.27 1.74
CA LEU A 15 -44.31 18.53 2.32
C LEU A 15 -43.00 19.17 1.86
N VAL A 16 -42.41 20.01 2.71
CA VAL A 16 -41.03 20.48 2.54
C VAL A 16 -40.11 19.34 2.98
N LEU A 17 -39.60 18.59 2.00
CA LEU A 17 -38.49 17.67 2.17
C LEU A 17 -37.23 18.50 2.47
N SER A 18 -36.95 18.74 3.76
CA SER A 18 -35.67 19.27 4.18
C SER A 18 -34.59 18.19 3.94
N ALA A 19 -33.85 18.31 2.86
CA ALA A 19 -32.62 17.59 2.63
C ALA A 19 -31.60 18.02 3.70
N PHE A 20 -31.53 17.28 4.81
CA PHE A 20 -30.43 17.42 5.76
C PHE A 20 -29.15 16.94 5.07
N SER A 21 -28.44 17.86 4.40
CA SER A 21 -27.03 17.66 4.10
C SER A 21 -26.33 17.46 5.42
N LYS A 22 -25.86 16.24 5.69
CA LYS A 22 -25.00 15.97 6.86
C LYS A 22 -23.77 16.86 6.74
N MET A 23 -23.72 17.97 7.46
CA MET A 23 -22.52 18.75 7.63
C MET A 23 -21.45 17.85 8.21
N GLN A 24 -20.43 17.58 7.40
CA GLN A 24 -19.34 16.70 7.77
C GLN A 24 -18.42 17.46 8.73
N LYS A 25 -18.08 16.80 9.84
CA LYS A 25 -17.15 17.38 10.83
C LYS A 25 -15.80 17.62 10.17
N PRO A 26 -15.20 18.83 10.28
CA PRO A 26 -13.84 19.09 9.78
C PRO A 26 -12.86 18.06 10.38
N GLY A 27 -12.07 17.42 9.53
CA GLY A 27 -11.06 16.44 9.95
C GLY A 27 -11.46 14.97 9.87
N GLU A 28 -12.67 14.64 9.39
CA GLU A 28 -13.06 13.24 9.14
C GLU A 28 -12.38 12.71 7.87
N TYR A 29 -11.78 11.50 7.97
CA TYR A 29 -11.21 10.79 6.84
C TYR A 29 -12.29 10.30 5.88
N LYS A 30 -12.16 10.63 4.59
CA LYS A 30 -13.02 10.12 3.52
C LYS A 30 -12.23 9.21 2.62
N LEU A 31 -12.82 8.09 2.20
CA LEU A 31 -12.30 7.24 1.15
C LEU A 31 -12.22 8.05 -0.15
N VAL A 32 -11.01 8.19 -0.70
CA VAL A 32 -10.74 8.93 -1.94
C VAL A 32 -10.30 8.03 -3.08
N TRP A 33 -9.76 6.85 -2.76
CA TRP A 33 -9.34 5.85 -3.73
C TRP A 33 -9.37 4.46 -3.08
N SER A 34 -9.74 3.43 -3.85
CA SER A 34 -9.61 2.05 -3.43
C SER A 34 -9.49 1.09 -4.60
N ASP A 35 -8.94 -0.09 -4.32
CA ASP A 35 -9.15 -1.30 -5.09
C ASP A 35 -9.54 -2.42 -4.14
N GLU A 36 -10.75 -2.93 -4.32
CA GLU A 36 -11.34 -4.01 -3.51
C GLU A 36 -11.16 -5.38 -4.18
N PHE A 37 -10.50 -5.43 -5.33
CA PHE A 37 -10.22 -6.62 -6.12
C PHE A 37 -11.43 -7.54 -6.38
N ASN A 38 -12.62 -6.96 -6.49
CA ASN A 38 -13.90 -7.63 -6.73
C ASN A 38 -14.13 -7.98 -8.22
N TYR A 39 -13.07 -8.34 -8.94
CA TYR A 39 -13.09 -8.73 -10.35
C TYR A 39 -12.13 -9.92 -10.57
N THR A 40 -12.00 -10.41 -11.80
CA THR A 40 -11.08 -11.49 -12.15
C THR A 40 -10.27 -11.09 -13.39
N GLY A 41 -8.98 -11.34 -13.37
CA GLY A 41 -8.10 -11.08 -14.51
C GLY A 41 -6.79 -10.43 -14.12
N LEU A 42 -6.27 -9.57 -14.98
CA LEU A 42 -5.12 -8.71 -14.65
C LEU A 42 -5.55 -7.58 -13.71
N PRO A 43 -4.66 -7.07 -12.87
CA PRO A 43 -4.88 -5.81 -12.13
C PRO A 43 -5.38 -4.69 -13.03
N ASP A 44 -6.32 -3.89 -12.54
CA ASP A 44 -6.94 -2.79 -13.29
C ASP A 44 -5.89 -1.77 -13.75
N SER A 45 -5.67 -1.69 -15.06
CA SER A 45 -4.67 -0.80 -15.66
C SER A 45 -4.96 0.69 -15.51
N THR A 46 -6.17 1.06 -15.07
CA THR A 46 -6.50 2.45 -14.71
C THR A 46 -5.97 2.82 -13.32
N LYS A 47 -5.68 1.82 -12.48
CA LYS A 47 -5.20 1.98 -11.10
C LYS A 47 -3.73 1.57 -10.92
N TRP A 48 -3.30 0.55 -11.67
CA TRP A 48 -2.00 -0.07 -11.50
C TRP A 48 -1.14 -0.01 -12.77
N THR A 49 0.15 0.16 -12.56
CA THR A 49 1.21 -0.06 -13.55
C THR A 49 2.24 -1.02 -12.96
N TYR A 50 3.31 -1.30 -13.69
CA TYR A 50 4.32 -2.27 -13.30
C TYR A 50 5.72 -1.69 -13.48
N ASP A 51 6.61 -2.05 -12.59
CA ASP A 51 8.03 -2.05 -12.88
C ASP A 51 8.41 -3.34 -13.61
N LEU A 52 9.32 -3.25 -14.58
CA LEU A 52 9.73 -4.34 -15.44
C LEU A 52 11.24 -4.47 -15.44
N GLY A 53 11.75 -5.68 -15.30
CA GLY A 53 13.17 -5.96 -15.41
C GLY A 53 13.77 -6.70 -14.24
N GLY A 54 15.06 -6.99 -14.31
CA GLY A 54 15.79 -7.81 -13.35
C GLY A 54 17.21 -7.29 -13.11
N ASP A 55 17.40 -5.99 -12.97
CA ASP A 55 18.71 -5.36 -12.68
C ASP A 55 19.14 -5.48 -11.22
N GLY A 56 18.29 -6.11 -10.37
CA GLY A 56 18.53 -6.28 -8.93
C GLY A 56 17.99 -5.14 -8.06
N TRP A 57 17.37 -4.13 -8.66
CA TRP A 57 16.58 -3.08 -8.02
C TRP A 57 17.29 -2.36 -6.85
N GLY A 58 18.64 -2.21 -6.97
CA GLY A 58 19.49 -1.61 -5.94
C GLY A 58 19.80 -2.52 -4.73
N ASN A 59 19.17 -3.68 -4.64
CA ASN A 59 19.26 -4.60 -3.50
C ASN A 59 19.82 -5.99 -3.85
N ASN A 60 20.36 -6.19 -5.06
CA ASN A 60 20.78 -7.50 -5.59
C ASN A 60 19.63 -8.54 -5.58
N GLU A 61 18.40 -8.09 -5.83
CA GLU A 61 17.22 -8.97 -5.93
C GLU A 61 17.39 -9.96 -7.09
N MET A 62 16.85 -11.17 -6.89
CA MET A 62 17.14 -12.30 -7.77
C MET A 62 16.04 -12.54 -8.81
N GLU A 63 14.89 -11.90 -8.69
CA GLU A 63 13.77 -12.04 -9.61
C GLU A 63 13.86 -11.08 -10.80
N TYR A 64 13.12 -11.44 -11.84
CA TYR A 64 12.71 -10.57 -12.92
C TYR A 64 11.25 -10.14 -12.67
N TYR A 65 11.00 -8.86 -12.45
CA TYR A 65 9.65 -8.34 -12.36
C TYR A 65 9.00 -8.28 -13.73
N THR A 66 7.81 -8.85 -13.84
CA THR A 66 7.05 -8.97 -15.09
C THR A 66 5.89 -7.96 -15.13
N ALA A 67 5.43 -7.62 -16.33
CA ALA A 67 4.28 -6.77 -16.55
C ALA A 67 3.17 -7.53 -17.28
N ASN A 68 1.90 -7.29 -16.87
CA ASN A 68 0.71 -7.87 -17.52
C ASN A 68 0.73 -9.39 -17.65
N ARG A 69 1.35 -10.08 -16.70
CA ARG A 69 1.49 -11.53 -16.69
C ARG A 69 0.72 -12.14 -15.52
N LYS A 70 -0.35 -12.90 -15.81
CA LYS A 70 -1.24 -13.48 -14.79
C LYS A 70 -0.55 -14.46 -13.86
N GLU A 71 0.53 -15.09 -14.28
CA GLU A 71 1.32 -15.98 -13.45
C GLU A 71 1.97 -15.22 -12.27
N ASN A 72 2.30 -13.94 -12.43
CA ASN A 72 2.94 -13.15 -11.38
C ASN A 72 2.03 -12.11 -10.73
N ALA A 73 1.02 -11.59 -11.47
CA ALA A 73 0.04 -10.68 -10.90
C ALA A 73 -1.34 -10.91 -11.51
N ARG A 74 -2.31 -11.25 -10.67
CA ARG A 74 -3.70 -11.48 -11.07
C ARG A 74 -4.66 -11.15 -9.95
N VAL A 75 -5.90 -10.88 -10.34
CA VAL A 75 -7.01 -10.75 -9.41
C VAL A 75 -7.89 -11.99 -9.56
N GLU A 76 -8.06 -12.70 -8.46
CA GLU A 76 -8.91 -13.89 -8.37
C GLU A 76 -9.43 -14.08 -6.95
N HIS A 77 -10.64 -14.63 -6.82
CA HIS A 77 -11.27 -14.93 -5.53
C HIS A 77 -11.30 -13.74 -4.55
N GLY A 78 -11.50 -12.53 -5.09
CA GLY A 78 -11.56 -11.30 -4.27
C GLY A 78 -10.19 -10.82 -3.75
N ASN A 79 -9.08 -11.25 -4.37
CA ASN A 79 -7.74 -10.84 -3.97
C ASN A 79 -6.89 -10.46 -5.18
N LEU A 80 -6.02 -9.46 -5.00
CA LEU A 80 -4.82 -9.36 -5.81
C LEU A 80 -3.81 -10.40 -5.31
N VAL A 81 -3.35 -11.24 -6.21
CA VAL A 81 -2.28 -12.22 -5.98
C VAL A 81 -0.99 -11.70 -6.60
N VAL A 82 0.03 -11.45 -5.79
CA VAL A 82 1.40 -11.19 -6.24
C VAL A 82 2.20 -12.47 -6.00
N ASP A 83 2.62 -13.12 -7.08
CA ASP A 83 3.14 -14.49 -7.10
C ASP A 83 4.62 -14.49 -7.52
N ALA A 84 5.51 -14.81 -6.57
CA ALA A 84 6.93 -15.05 -6.82
C ALA A 84 7.15 -16.53 -7.17
N ARG A 85 7.79 -16.76 -8.31
CA ARG A 85 7.94 -18.11 -8.90
C ARG A 85 9.39 -18.42 -9.19
N LYS A 86 9.75 -19.69 -9.07
CA LYS A 86 11.03 -20.18 -9.56
C LYS A 86 10.87 -20.59 -11.02
N GLU A 87 11.35 -19.75 -11.90
CA GLU A 87 11.38 -19.97 -13.35
C GLU A 87 12.39 -19.01 -14.00
N ASP A 88 13.01 -19.43 -15.09
CA ASP A 88 14.01 -18.62 -15.80
C ASP A 88 13.34 -17.58 -16.69
N MET A 89 13.71 -16.30 -16.50
CA MET A 89 13.27 -15.20 -17.35
C MET A 89 14.27 -14.02 -17.28
N GLY A 90 14.60 -13.43 -18.43
CA GLY A 90 15.45 -12.23 -18.49
C GLY A 90 16.82 -12.38 -17.82
N GLY A 91 17.37 -13.62 -17.81
CA GLY A 91 18.64 -13.93 -17.15
C GLY A 91 18.55 -14.11 -15.64
N LYS A 92 17.36 -14.11 -15.08
CA LYS A 92 17.06 -14.39 -13.66
C LYS A 92 16.43 -15.77 -13.51
N GLN A 93 16.55 -16.36 -12.31
CA GLN A 93 15.98 -17.69 -11.98
C GLN A 93 14.63 -17.62 -11.25
N TYR A 94 14.14 -16.43 -11.02
CA TYR A 94 12.85 -16.16 -10.40
C TYR A 94 12.11 -15.10 -11.18
N THR A 95 10.78 -15.15 -11.14
CA THR A 95 9.91 -14.07 -11.60
C THR A 95 9.00 -13.62 -10.47
N SER A 96 8.56 -12.38 -10.52
CA SER A 96 7.58 -11.80 -9.61
C SER A 96 6.87 -10.62 -10.28
N ALA A 97 6.08 -9.89 -9.51
CA ALA A 97 5.51 -8.61 -9.94
C ALA A 97 5.78 -7.51 -8.90
N ARG A 98 5.99 -6.31 -9.40
CA ARG A 98 6.06 -5.07 -8.65
C ARG A 98 5.06 -4.11 -9.25
N LEU A 99 3.92 -3.95 -8.55
CA LEU A 99 2.80 -3.09 -8.96
C LEU A 99 2.95 -1.72 -8.33
N LEU A 100 2.59 -0.67 -9.10
CA LEU A 100 2.67 0.71 -8.67
C LEU A 100 1.39 1.46 -9.01
N THR A 101 1.05 2.45 -8.18
CA THR A 101 0.04 3.46 -8.55
C THR A 101 0.65 4.65 -9.31
N LYS A 102 1.96 4.69 -9.56
CA LYS A 102 2.66 5.78 -10.25
C LYS A 102 2.04 6.11 -11.61
N GLY A 103 1.75 7.40 -11.84
CA GLY A 103 1.10 7.86 -13.07
C GLY A 103 -0.39 7.51 -13.17
N LYS A 104 -0.96 6.87 -12.15
CA LYS A 104 -2.39 6.54 -12.03
C LYS A 104 -3.02 7.25 -10.83
N ALA A 105 -2.37 7.16 -9.68
CA ALA A 105 -2.74 7.86 -8.45
C ALA A 105 -1.51 8.09 -7.59
N ASP A 106 -1.44 9.25 -6.96
CA ASP A 106 -0.50 9.58 -5.90
C ASP A 106 -1.18 10.48 -4.88
N TRP A 107 -0.61 10.56 -3.70
CA TRP A 107 -1.21 11.30 -2.60
C TRP A 107 -0.14 12.07 -1.84
N THR A 108 -0.52 13.26 -1.36
CA THR A 108 0.19 13.97 -0.31
C THR A 108 -0.70 13.92 0.90
N TYR A 109 -0.23 13.21 1.93
CA TYR A 109 -0.95 12.96 3.19
C TYR A 109 -2.18 12.06 3.05
N GLY A 110 -2.56 11.45 4.14
CA GLY A 110 -3.74 10.62 4.23
C GLY A 110 -3.59 9.43 5.18
N ARG A 111 -4.59 8.56 5.15
CA ARG A 111 -4.54 7.24 5.77
C ARG A 111 -4.60 6.19 4.66
N ILE A 112 -3.65 5.28 4.67
CA ILE A 112 -3.57 4.14 3.74
C ILE A 112 -3.80 2.87 4.54
N GLU A 113 -4.61 1.96 4.02
CA GLU A 113 -4.86 0.65 4.58
C GLU A 113 -4.72 -0.41 3.47
N VAL A 114 -3.88 -1.39 3.73
CA VAL A 114 -3.72 -2.57 2.86
C VAL A 114 -3.99 -3.79 3.70
N ARG A 115 -5.03 -4.55 3.36
CA ARG A 115 -5.31 -5.82 4.03
C ARG A 115 -4.69 -6.95 3.24
N ALA A 116 -3.71 -7.61 3.84
CA ALA A 116 -2.91 -8.61 3.14
C ALA A 116 -2.54 -9.80 4.03
N ARG A 117 -2.29 -10.96 3.37
CA ARG A 117 -1.64 -12.14 3.92
C ARG A 117 -0.32 -12.35 3.20
N LEU A 118 0.76 -12.56 3.97
CA LEU A 118 2.13 -12.56 3.46
C LEU A 118 2.58 -13.95 2.99
N PRO A 119 3.57 -14.01 2.07
CA PRO A 119 4.21 -15.26 1.65
C PRO A 119 5.09 -15.84 2.76
N ARG A 120 5.44 -17.13 2.61
CA ARG A 120 6.33 -17.86 3.51
C ARG A 120 7.67 -18.16 2.86
N GLY A 121 8.59 -18.64 3.69
CA GLY A 121 9.80 -19.34 3.26
C GLY A 121 11.00 -18.45 3.00
N LYS A 122 12.17 -18.99 3.32
CA LYS A 122 13.45 -18.27 3.15
C LYS A 122 13.65 -17.81 1.73
N GLY A 123 13.98 -16.54 1.59
CA GLY A 123 14.21 -15.90 0.32
C GLY A 123 13.06 -15.04 -0.16
N THR A 124 11.85 -15.11 0.45
CA THR A 124 10.78 -14.15 0.13
C THR A 124 11.00 -12.83 0.88
N TRP A 125 10.67 -11.72 0.22
CA TRP A 125 10.72 -10.38 0.77
C TRP A 125 9.54 -9.55 0.22
N PRO A 126 8.33 -9.73 0.78
CA PRO A 126 7.17 -8.92 0.45
C PRO A 126 7.28 -7.52 1.02
N ALA A 127 6.75 -6.53 0.28
CA ALA A 127 6.68 -5.16 0.72
C ALA A 127 5.38 -4.46 0.30
N ILE A 128 4.89 -3.60 1.19
CA ILE A 128 3.85 -2.59 1.00
C ILE A 128 4.49 -1.27 1.38
N TRP A 129 4.72 -0.38 0.42
CA TRP A 129 5.58 0.77 0.60
C TRP A 129 5.26 1.91 -0.35
N MET A 130 5.89 3.07 -0.17
CA MET A 130 5.68 4.25 -0.98
C MET A 130 6.99 4.90 -1.39
N LEU A 131 7.01 5.46 -2.59
CA LEU A 131 8.09 6.31 -3.09
C LEU A 131 7.57 7.68 -3.52
N GLY A 132 8.44 8.69 -3.47
CA GLY A 132 8.17 10.01 -4.05
C GLY A 132 7.78 9.91 -5.54
N SER A 133 6.73 10.64 -5.96
CA SER A 133 6.21 10.59 -7.34
C SER A 133 6.97 11.47 -8.32
N LYS A 134 7.97 12.23 -7.86
CA LYS A 134 8.81 13.09 -8.69
C LYS A 134 9.47 12.31 -9.84
N THR A 135 9.67 12.96 -10.98
CA THR A 135 10.34 12.37 -12.14
C THR A 135 11.42 13.31 -12.67
N PRO A 136 12.71 12.89 -12.73
CA PRO A 136 13.22 11.62 -12.20
C PRO A 136 13.20 11.58 -10.67
N MET A 137 12.87 10.43 -10.11
CA MET A 137 12.95 10.17 -8.67
C MET A 137 14.41 9.90 -8.29
N GLN A 138 14.88 10.49 -7.19
CA GLN A 138 16.23 10.30 -6.65
C GLN A 138 16.15 9.67 -5.26
N TRP A 139 16.51 8.39 -5.20
CA TRP A 139 16.58 7.69 -3.91
C TRP A 139 17.93 7.96 -3.24
N PRO A 140 17.98 8.22 -1.91
CA PRO A 140 16.86 8.30 -0.97
C PRO A 140 16.28 9.71 -0.83
N ASP A 141 16.76 10.70 -1.60
CA ASP A 141 16.49 12.13 -1.41
C ASP A 141 14.98 12.47 -1.50
N ASP A 142 14.24 11.80 -2.39
CA ASP A 142 12.81 12.05 -2.62
C ASP A 142 11.89 11.21 -1.70
N GLY A 143 12.46 10.47 -0.74
CA GLY A 143 11.75 9.78 0.33
C GLY A 143 11.16 8.42 -0.05
N GLU A 144 11.17 7.52 0.96
CA GLU A 144 10.54 6.20 0.94
C GLU A 144 9.87 5.94 2.29
N ILE A 145 8.69 5.36 2.29
CA ILE A 145 7.95 4.94 3.49
C ILE A 145 7.58 3.48 3.35
N ASP A 146 8.13 2.63 4.21
CA ASP A 146 7.84 1.20 4.25
C ASP A 146 6.75 0.94 5.27
N ILE A 147 5.51 0.74 4.79
CA ILE A 147 4.35 0.46 5.63
C ILE A 147 4.44 -0.96 6.21
N MET A 148 4.92 -1.89 5.41
CA MET A 148 5.14 -3.28 5.79
C MET A 148 6.28 -3.87 4.98
N GLU A 149 7.27 -4.41 5.65
CA GLU A 149 8.22 -5.32 5.09
C GLU A 149 8.34 -6.57 5.96
N HIS A 150 8.56 -7.71 5.31
CA HIS A 150 8.78 -8.99 5.97
C HIS A 150 9.82 -9.80 5.20
N VAL A 151 10.66 -10.55 5.90
CA VAL A 151 11.61 -11.47 5.28
C VAL A 151 11.33 -12.90 5.72
N GLY A 152 11.22 -13.80 4.75
CA GLY A 152 10.77 -15.17 5.01
C GLY A 152 11.72 -16.02 5.89
N PHE A 153 12.92 -15.54 6.21
CA PHE A 153 13.83 -16.19 7.17
C PHE A 153 13.57 -15.77 8.63
N ASP A 154 12.78 -14.69 8.85
CA ASP A 154 12.41 -14.19 10.18
C ASP A 154 10.89 -14.10 10.31
N PRO A 155 10.21 -15.27 10.39
CA PRO A 155 8.76 -15.34 10.26
C PRO A 155 8.03 -14.62 11.39
N GLY A 156 7.02 -13.83 11.01
CA GLY A 156 6.19 -13.09 11.95
C GLY A 156 6.77 -11.75 12.38
N MET A 157 7.97 -11.37 11.95
CA MET A 157 8.57 -10.07 12.26
C MET A 157 8.24 -9.07 11.15
N ILE A 158 7.40 -8.10 11.46
CA ILE A 158 6.97 -7.05 10.52
C ILE A 158 7.74 -5.77 10.81
N HIS A 159 8.33 -5.21 9.77
CA HIS A 159 9.14 -4.01 9.83
C HIS A 159 8.41 -2.83 9.21
N ALA A 160 8.58 -1.65 9.79
CA ALA A 160 8.27 -0.36 9.20
C ALA A 160 9.51 0.50 9.18
N SER A 161 9.71 1.28 8.12
CA SER A 161 10.87 2.15 7.99
C SER A 161 10.52 3.44 7.26
N ILE A 162 11.36 4.46 7.40
CA ILE A 162 11.46 5.56 6.46
C ILE A 162 12.90 5.71 5.98
N HIS A 163 13.04 6.06 4.70
CA HIS A 163 14.31 6.42 4.11
C HIS A 163 14.23 7.81 3.47
N CYS A 164 15.22 8.63 3.76
CA CYS A 164 15.43 9.94 3.15
C CYS A 164 16.93 10.25 3.18
N LYS A 165 17.34 11.39 2.64
CA LYS A 165 18.78 11.75 2.58
C LYS A 165 19.48 11.70 3.93
N ALA A 166 18.84 12.22 4.99
CA ALA A 166 19.40 12.23 6.33
C ALA A 166 19.28 10.86 7.04
N TYR A 167 18.32 10.05 6.66
CA TYR A 167 17.97 8.79 7.34
C TYR A 167 17.78 7.67 6.33
N ASN A 168 18.76 6.79 6.17
CA ASN A 168 18.66 5.63 5.30
C ASN A 168 19.62 4.51 5.70
N HIS A 169 19.38 3.31 5.17
CA HIS A 169 20.15 2.12 5.53
C HIS A 169 21.60 2.15 5.03
N ILE A 170 21.89 2.85 3.92
CA ILE A 170 23.26 2.92 3.37
C ILE A 170 24.22 3.59 4.35
N ILE A 171 23.73 4.62 5.05
CA ILE A 171 24.52 5.34 6.07
C ILE A 171 24.18 4.93 7.50
N GLY A 172 23.36 3.87 7.67
CA GLY A 172 23.01 3.30 8.97
C GLY A 172 22.16 4.20 9.88
N THR A 173 21.38 5.11 9.30
CA THR A 173 20.59 6.11 10.06
C THR A 173 19.09 5.99 9.83
N GLN A 174 18.61 4.99 9.07
CA GLN A 174 17.18 4.79 8.82
C GLN A 174 16.38 4.75 10.13
N LYS A 175 15.16 5.26 10.09
CA LYS A 175 14.23 5.14 11.21
C LYS A 175 13.38 3.90 10.95
N THR A 176 13.40 2.98 11.90
CA THR A 176 12.70 1.69 11.76
C THR A 176 12.10 1.25 13.08
N ALA A 177 11.07 0.43 13.01
CA ALA A 177 10.50 -0.31 14.14
C ALA A 177 10.02 -1.69 13.70
N VAL A 178 9.87 -2.58 14.65
CA VAL A 178 9.46 -3.97 14.41
C VAL A 178 8.31 -4.34 15.33
N ILE A 179 7.36 -5.12 14.82
CA ILE A 179 6.28 -5.71 15.60
C ILE A 179 6.15 -7.20 15.26
N THR A 180 5.83 -8.03 16.27
CA THR A 180 5.55 -9.44 16.05
C THR A 180 4.08 -9.63 15.68
N VAL A 181 3.82 -10.27 14.53
CA VAL A 181 2.52 -10.72 14.02
C VAL A 181 2.69 -12.17 13.60
N ALA A 182 2.58 -13.08 14.55
CA ALA A 182 2.99 -14.48 14.41
C ALA A 182 2.25 -15.22 13.28
N ASP A 183 1.01 -14.85 12.99
CA ASP A 183 0.14 -15.46 11.98
C ASP A 183 0.01 -14.65 10.67
N CYS A 184 0.91 -13.70 10.42
CA CYS A 184 0.87 -12.84 9.22
C CYS A 184 0.91 -13.63 7.89
N MET A 185 1.38 -14.87 7.92
CA MET A 185 1.43 -15.78 6.77
C MET A 185 0.21 -16.73 6.71
N ASP A 186 -0.62 -16.75 7.73
CA ASP A 186 -1.81 -17.61 7.85
C ASP A 186 -3.11 -16.81 7.74
N SER A 187 -3.09 -15.59 8.25
CA SER A 187 -4.24 -14.70 8.39
C SER A 187 -4.03 -13.39 7.64
N TYR A 188 -5.13 -12.71 7.31
CA TYR A 188 -5.08 -11.35 6.76
C TYR A 188 -5.00 -10.35 7.90
N HIS A 189 -4.05 -9.44 7.78
CA HIS A 189 -3.88 -8.29 8.68
C HIS A 189 -4.01 -6.98 7.90
N VAL A 190 -4.40 -5.91 8.60
CA VAL A 190 -4.47 -4.57 8.02
C VAL A 190 -3.17 -3.83 8.34
N TYR A 191 -2.34 -3.65 7.34
CA TYR A 191 -1.14 -2.82 7.40
C TYR A 191 -1.55 -1.39 7.08
N GLY A 192 -1.45 -0.51 8.07
CA GLY A 192 -1.98 0.84 8.01
C GLY A 192 -0.93 1.91 8.22
N MET A 193 -1.10 3.04 7.55
CA MET A 193 -0.33 4.25 7.75
C MET A 193 -1.26 5.45 7.92
N GLN A 194 -0.94 6.34 8.85
CA GLN A 194 -1.44 7.72 8.89
C GLN A 194 -0.27 8.66 8.66
N TRP A 195 -0.45 9.59 7.74
CA TRP A 195 0.59 10.50 7.32
C TRP A 195 0.01 11.90 7.12
N ASP A 196 0.63 12.89 7.75
CA ASP A 196 0.32 14.31 7.61
C ASP A 196 1.61 15.15 7.56
N ALA A 197 1.51 16.47 7.69
CA ALA A 197 2.65 17.37 7.62
C ALA A 197 3.65 17.18 8.79
N GLU A 198 3.18 16.61 9.90
CA GLU A 198 3.92 16.52 11.15
C GLU A 198 4.38 15.11 11.49
N HIS A 199 3.60 14.07 11.04
CA HIS A 199 3.83 12.71 11.49
C HIS A 199 3.60 11.67 10.40
N ILE A 200 4.40 10.60 10.45
CA ILE A 200 4.14 9.33 9.80
C ILE A 200 3.97 8.31 10.92
N GLU A 201 2.80 7.67 10.98
CA GLU A 201 2.49 6.65 11.98
C GLU A 201 2.07 5.36 11.26
N ILE A 202 2.68 4.22 11.62
CA ILE A 202 2.41 2.92 11.01
C ILE A 202 1.86 1.96 12.06
N SER A 203 0.89 1.14 11.64
CA SER A 203 0.16 0.21 12.50
C SER A 203 -0.10 -1.12 11.82
N VAL A 204 -0.29 -2.17 12.61
CA VAL A 204 -0.90 -3.44 12.17
C VAL A 204 -2.17 -3.64 12.99
N ASP A 205 -3.31 -3.89 12.30
CA ASP A 205 -4.65 -4.05 12.89
C ASP A 205 -5.03 -2.91 13.85
N GLY A 206 -4.63 -1.68 13.48
CA GLY A 206 -4.86 -0.48 14.29
C GLY A 206 -3.91 -0.30 15.48
N LYS A 207 -3.04 -1.28 15.77
CA LYS A 207 -2.01 -1.13 16.81
C LYS A 207 -0.80 -0.41 16.23
N LYS A 208 -0.63 0.86 16.59
CA LYS A 208 0.53 1.66 16.20
C LYS A 208 1.82 1.09 16.83
N TYR A 209 2.87 0.94 16.00
CA TYR A 209 4.18 0.48 16.45
C TYR A 209 5.36 1.31 15.94
N PHE A 210 5.13 2.17 14.92
CA PHE A 210 6.12 3.10 14.40
C PHE A 210 5.55 4.52 14.42
N SER A 211 6.39 5.50 14.71
CA SER A 211 6.09 6.92 14.57
C SER A 211 7.36 7.69 14.24
N PHE A 212 7.29 8.55 13.23
CA PHE A 212 8.34 9.48 12.85
C PHE A 212 7.76 10.89 12.75
N SER A 213 8.38 11.86 13.41
CA SER A 213 7.92 13.24 13.46
C SER A 213 8.78 14.12 12.57
N ASN A 214 8.16 15.12 11.94
CA ASN A 214 8.85 16.16 11.22
C ASN A 214 9.70 17.00 12.19
N GLU A 215 11.01 17.00 11.99
CA GLU A 215 11.95 17.75 12.82
C GLU A 215 12.04 19.24 12.42
N HIS A 216 11.30 19.65 11.37
CA HIS A 216 11.30 21.02 10.80
C HIS A 216 12.70 21.55 10.46
N LYS A 217 13.61 20.66 10.05
CA LYS A 217 14.98 21.03 9.70
C LYS A 217 15.09 21.44 8.23
N ASP A 218 14.93 20.45 7.34
CA ASP A 218 15.12 20.63 5.90
C ASP A 218 14.50 19.49 5.09
N TYR A 219 14.58 19.58 3.77
CA TYR A 219 14.12 18.53 2.86
C TYR A 219 14.88 17.20 3.01
N ALA A 220 16.16 17.27 3.42
CA ALA A 220 16.95 16.06 3.61
C ALA A 220 16.42 15.18 4.74
N SER A 221 15.79 15.79 5.74
CA SER A 221 15.20 15.08 6.90
C SER A 221 13.71 14.81 6.75
N TRP A 222 12.97 15.58 5.90
CA TRP A 222 11.54 15.44 5.69
C TRP A 222 11.11 15.71 4.23
N PRO A 223 11.36 14.79 3.28
CA PRO A 223 10.86 14.93 1.90
C PRO A 223 9.38 14.53 1.73
N PHE A 224 8.70 14.18 2.81
CA PHE A 224 7.36 13.58 2.82
C PHE A 224 6.22 14.59 2.69
N SER A 225 6.51 15.84 2.29
CA SER A 225 5.49 16.87 2.00
C SER A 225 5.15 16.98 0.51
N GLN A 226 5.45 15.95 -0.25
CA GLN A 226 5.21 15.87 -1.70
C GLN A 226 4.37 14.63 -2.05
N PRO A 227 3.81 14.55 -3.27
CA PRO A 227 3.08 13.38 -3.71
C PRO A 227 3.94 12.11 -3.67
N MET A 228 3.38 11.04 -3.14
CA MET A 228 3.97 9.70 -3.12
C MET A 228 2.99 8.68 -3.71
N HIS A 229 3.53 7.67 -4.38
CA HIS A 229 2.77 6.56 -4.95
C HIS A 229 3.03 5.26 -4.18
N LEU A 230 2.05 4.36 -4.18
CA LEU A 230 2.10 3.07 -3.50
C LEU A 230 2.74 2.02 -4.39
N LEU A 231 3.50 1.11 -3.76
CA LEU A 231 4.08 -0.08 -4.38
C LEU A 231 3.72 -1.33 -3.60
N LEU A 232 3.49 -2.42 -4.32
CA LEU A 232 3.23 -3.77 -3.80
C LEU A 232 4.10 -4.76 -4.56
N ASN A 233 4.95 -5.52 -3.88
CA ASN A 233 5.79 -6.54 -4.53
C ASN A 233 6.12 -7.70 -3.60
N VAL A 234 6.64 -8.77 -4.20
CA VAL A 234 7.36 -9.83 -3.50
C VAL A 234 8.72 -9.95 -4.17
N ALA A 235 9.76 -9.44 -3.53
CA ALA A 235 11.14 -9.66 -3.96
C ALA A 235 11.61 -11.07 -3.58
N VAL A 236 12.65 -11.55 -4.27
CA VAL A 236 13.29 -12.84 -3.99
C VAL A 236 14.77 -12.63 -3.72
N GLY A 237 15.25 -13.13 -2.61
CA GLY A 237 16.65 -12.98 -2.22
C GLY A 237 17.02 -11.56 -1.86
N GLY A 238 18.03 -11.01 -2.55
CA GLY A 238 18.52 -9.67 -2.29
C GLY A 238 19.37 -9.53 -1.02
N ASN A 239 19.81 -8.30 -0.76
CA ASN A 239 20.72 -7.98 0.36
C ASN A 239 20.11 -8.29 1.73
N TRP A 240 18.78 -8.27 1.85
CA TRP A 240 18.09 -8.57 3.10
C TRP A 240 17.31 -9.87 3.02
N GLY A 241 16.35 -10.03 2.13
CA GLY A 241 15.57 -11.28 2.00
C GLY A 241 16.42 -12.53 1.80
N GLY A 242 17.60 -12.37 1.19
CA GLY A 242 18.57 -13.44 0.91
C GLY A 242 19.63 -13.71 1.99
N GLN A 243 19.64 -12.98 3.11
CA GLN A 243 20.71 -13.06 4.12
C GLN A 243 20.93 -14.47 4.72
N LYS A 244 19.89 -15.28 4.78
CA LYS A 244 19.94 -16.68 5.26
C LYS A 244 19.80 -17.70 4.11
N GLY A 245 20.05 -17.25 2.89
CA GLY A 245 19.86 -18.02 1.65
C GLY A 245 18.42 -18.02 1.17
N VAL A 246 18.23 -18.64 -0.01
CA VAL A 246 16.92 -18.81 -0.65
C VAL A 246 16.60 -20.30 -0.71
N ASP A 247 15.50 -20.71 -0.12
CA ASP A 247 15.00 -22.08 -0.24
C ASP A 247 14.17 -22.19 -1.53
N GLN A 248 14.78 -22.77 -2.54
CA GLN A 248 14.14 -22.90 -3.86
C GLN A 248 12.89 -23.80 -3.84
N SER A 249 12.79 -24.71 -2.87
CA SER A 249 11.71 -25.70 -2.78
C SER A 249 10.37 -25.10 -2.33
N VAL A 250 10.39 -23.91 -1.72
CA VAL A 250 9.16 -23.26 -1.22
C VAL A 250 8.35 -22.56 -2.31
N PHE A 251 8.96 -22.23 -3.45
CA PHE A 251 8.28 -21.49 -4.52
C PHE A 251 7.33 -22.39 -5.34
N PRO A 252 6.18 -21.85 -5.83
CA PRO A 252 5.78 -20.45 -5.80
C PRO A 252 5.31 -19.98 -4.42
N GLN A 253 5.47 -18.65 -4.16
CA GLN A 253 5.00 -18.01 -2.95
C GLN A 253 4.20 -16.74 -3.26
N GLN A 254 3.15 -16.49 -2.49
CA GLN A 254 2.16 -15.49 -2.82
C GLN A 254 1.91 -14.52 -1.67
N MET A 255 1.92 -13.23 -1.98
CA MET A 255 1.24 -12.21 -1.18
C MET A 255 -0.20 -12.07 -1.72
N LEU A 256 -1.19 -12.20 -0.84
CA LEU A 256 -2.60 -12.00 -1.16
C LEU A 256 -3.06 -10.69 -0.57
N VAL A 257 -3.59 -9.80 -1.39
CA VAL A 257 -4.11 -8.50 -0.96
C VAL A 257 -5.62 -8.46 -1.19
N ASP A 258 -6.38 -8.35 -0.09
CA ASP A 258 -7.85 -8.31 -0.09
C ASP A 258 -8.36 -6.93 -0.54
N TYR A 259 -7.74 -5.87 -0.05
CA TYR A 259 -8.05 -4.51 -0.49
C TYR A 259 -6.87 -3.54 -0.27
N VAL A 260 -6.91 -2.45 -1.03
CA VAL A 260 -6.13 -1.23 -0.80
C VAL A 260 -7.10 -0.06 -0.71
N ARG A 261 -7.02 0.73 0.35
CA ARG A 261 -7.88 1.89 0.59
C ARG A 261 -7.08 3.11 0.99
N VAL A 262 -7.38 4.24 0.39
CA VAL A 262 -6.75 5.53 0.70
C VAL A 262 -7.83 6.53 1.12
N TYR A 263 -7.59 7.17 2.25
CA TYR A 263 -8.48 8.14 2.85
C TYR A 263 -7.75 9.47 3.03
N GLN A 264 -8.42 10.57 2.78
CA GLN A 264 -7.88 11.91 3.05
C GLN A 264 -8.84 12.71 3.93
N ARG A 265 -8.29 13.62 4.73
CA ARG A 265 -9.07 14.61 5.47
C ARG A 265 -9.54 15.69 4.51
N ARG A 266 -10.78 16.10 4.66
CA ARG A 266 -11.37 17.24 3.93
C ARG A 266 -11.67 18.39 4.88
#